data_db7d5f7d21122eb90e77c5d47d1fc3f4
#
_entry.id   db7d5f7d21122eb90e77c5d47d1fc3f4
#
_cell.length_a   1.000
_cell.length_b   1.000
_cell.length_c   1.000
_cell.angle_alpha   90.00
_cell.angle_beta   90.00
_cell.angle_gamma   90.00
#
_symmetry.space_group_name_H-M   'P 1'
#
loop_
_entity.id
_entity.type
_entity.pdbx_description
1 polymer ?
#
loop_
_entity_poly.entity_id
_entity_poly.type
_entity_poly.pdbx_seq_one_letter_code
_entity_poly.pdbx_strand_id
1 'polypeptide(L)'
;MSLKSLLSRPIARIAAARESKKARDAQSSQKRLLQQLLQKGQATAFGRDHGLQPGMTLKQFQAAIPVRDYEELKPWIQRAVEGESDVLWPGLPDYFCKTSGTTSGAKYIPITPDSMPNHIGSARNALLQYIYNAKNARFVDGKMIFLQGSPKLSKTEGGILMGRLSGIVAHHVPDYLQANRLPSFEANCTEPWEAKVNAIVEETKDQDLRLISGIPSWVQN
;
A
#
# COMPACT_ATOMS: atom_id res chain seq x y z
N MET A 1 -28.62 12.06 4.31
CA MET A 1 -27.74 10.87 4.36
C MET A 1 -27.98 10.09 3.09
N SER A 2 -26.96 9.85 2.31
CA SER A 2 -27.08 9.06 1.08
C SER A 2 -27.17 7.56 1.40
N LEU A 3 -27.60 6.77 0.40
CA LEU A 3 -27.57 5.30 0.50
C LEU A 3 -26.15 4.79 0.78
N LYS A 4 -25.10 5.46 0.24
CA LYS A 4 -23.70 5.14 0.49
C LYS A 4 -23.35 5.23 1.97
N SER A 5 -23.71 6.33 2.66
CA SER A 5 -23.42 6.50 4.08
C SER A 5 -24.24 5.55 4.96
N LEU A 6 -25.43 5.16 4.55
CA LEU A 6 -26.25 4.17 5.25
C LEU A 6 -25.62 2.78 5.17
N LEU A 7 -25.22 2.34 3.96
CA LEU A 7 -24.61 1.04 3.72
C LEU A 7 -23.19 0.91 4.29
N SER A 8 -22.43 2.01 4.41
CA SER A 8 -21.08 1.97 4.95
C SER A 8 -21.04 1.64 6.46
N ARG A 9 -22.09 1.94 7.23
CA ARG A 9 -22.13 1.67 8.68
C ARG A 9 -22.09 0.17 9.04
N PRO A 10 -22.95 -0.71 8.50
CA PRO A 10 -22.85 -2.15 8.78
C PRO A 10 -21.52 -2.74 8.29
N ILE A 11 -20.99 -2.29 7.13
CA ILE A 11 -19.69 -2.70 6.63
C ILE A 11 -18.58 -2.32 7.63
N ALA A 12 -18.61 -1.10 8.15
CA ALA A 12 -17.66 -0.62 9.16
C ALA A 12 -17.72 -1.45 10.45
N ARG A 13 -18.93 -1.82 10.91
CA ARG A 13 -19.11 -2.68 12.08
C ARG A 13 -18.50 -4.06 11.88
N ILE A 14 -18.70 -4.67 10.72
CA ILE A 14 -18.12 -5.98 10.38
C ILE A 14 -16.58 -5.87 10.31
N ALA A 15 -16.04 -4.85 9.67
CA ALA A 15 -14.60 -4.62 9.58
C ALA A 15 -13.99 -4.44 10.98
N ALA A 16 -14.56 -3.58 11.82
CA ALA A 16 -14.10 -3.35 13.18
C ALA A 16 -14.14 -4.62 14.04
N ALA A 17 -15.19 -5.43 13.92
CA ALA A 17 -15.29 -6.70 14.64
C ALA A 17 -14.20 -7.69 14.20
N ARG A 18 -13.89 -7.77 12.90
CA ARG A 18 -12.80 -8.61 12.37
C ARG A 18 -11.44 -8.16 12.90
N GLU A 19 -11.14 -6.87 12.87
CA GLU A 19 -9.86 -6.34 13.38
C GLU A 19 -9.74 -6.55 14.90
N SER A 20 -10.82 -6.33 15.66
CA SER A 20 -10.84 -6.60 17.09
C SER A 20 -10.62 -8.09 17.42
N LYS A 21 -11.13 -9.00 16.59
CA LYS A 21 -10.88 -10.45 16.74
C LYS A 21 -9.42 -10.78 16.50
N LYS A 22 -8.80 -10.24 15.44
CA LYS A 22 -7.38 -10.43 15.15
C LYS A 22 -6.50 -9.88 16.29
N ALA A 23 -6.82 -8.71 16.83
CA ALA A 23 -6.08 -8.09 17.91
C ALA A 23 -6.14 -8.92 19.21
N ARG A 24 -7.30 -9.49 19.54
CA ARG A 24 -7.45 -10.37 20.73
C ARG A 24 -6.65 -11.67 20.62
N ASP A 25 -6.47 -12.20 19.42
CA ASP A 25 -5.73 -13.43 19.14
C ASP A 25 -4.43 -13.11 18.36
N ALA A 26 -3.71 -12.08 18.79
CA ALA A 26 -2.53 -11.58 18.09
C ALA A 26 -1.42 -12.64 17.95
N GLN A 27 -1.12 -13.38 19.01
CA GLN A 27 -0.07 -14.40 18.97
C GLN A 27 -0.37 -15.51 17.97
N SER A 28 -1.59 -16.08 18.01
CA SER A 28 -1.98 -17.13 17.06
C SER A 28 -2.04 -16.58 15.63
N SER A 29 -2.47 -15.34 15.45
CA SER A 29 -2.50 -14.67 14.15
C SER A 29 -1.09 -14.49 13.58
N GLN A 30 -0.14 -14.04 14.38
CA GLN A 30 1.27 -13.90 13.97
C GLN A 30 1.90 -15.25 13.66
N LYS A 31 1.65 -16.27 14.50
CA LYS A 31 2.16 -17.63 14.26
C LYS A 31 1.62 -18.21 12.94
N ARG A 32 0.32 -18.06 12.67
CA ARG A 32 -0.26 -18.49 11.38
C ARG A 32 0.37 -17.75 10.20
N LEU A 33 0.53 -16.42 10.33
CA LEU A 33 1.17 -15.62 9.28
C LEU A 33 2.60 -16.06 9.01
N LEU A 34 3.40 -16.28 10.05
CA LEU A 34 4.77 -16.79 9.89
C LEU A 34 4.79 -18.11 9.11
N GLN A 35 3.90 -19.06 9.44
CA GLN A 35 3.84 -20.33 8.72
C GLN A 35 3.43 -20.15 7.24
N GLN A 36 2.53 -19.23 6.94
CA GLN A 36 2.15 -18.90 5.56
C GLN A 36 3.32 -18.29 4.79
N LEU A 37 4.08 -17.37 5.41
CA LEU A 37 5.27 -16.77 4.81
C LEU A 37 6.35 -17.81 4.54
N LEU A 38 6.63 -18.69 5.50
CA LEU A 38 7.60 -19.80 5.35
C LEU A 38 7.20 -20.75 4.23
N GLN A 39 5.92 -21.15 4.18
CA GLN A 39 5.39 -22.04 3.15
C GLN A 39 5.57 -21.47 1.74
N LYS A 40 5.38 -20.16 1.56
CA LYS A 40 5.57 -19.51 0.26
C LYS A 40 7.04 -19.18 -0.01
N GLY A 41 7.75 -18.70 1.01
CA GLY A 41 9.14 -18.22 0.85
C GLY A 41 10.18 -19.31 0.68
N GLN A 42 9.93 -20.55 1.14
CA GLN A 42 10.93 -21.64 1.11
C GLN A 42 11.51 -21.93 -0.28
N ALA A 43 10.70 -21.80 -1.32
CA ALA A 43 11.08 -22.09 -2.69
C ALA A 43 11.77 -20.93 -3.42
N THR A 44 11.83 -19.75 -2.81
CA THR A 44 12.50 -18.57 -3.39
C THR A 44 14.01 -18.69 -3.29
N ALA A 45 14.75 -17.91 -4.08
CA ALA A 45 16.21 -17.85 -3.96
C ALA A 45 16.61 -17.46 -2.53
N PHE A 46 16.04 -16.39 -2.00
CA PHE A 46 16.26 -15.96 -0.61
C PHE A 46 15.94 -17.05 0.41
N GLY A 47 14.84 -17.77 0.21
CA GLY A 47 14.45 -18.86 1.12
C GLY A 47 15.43 -20.02 1.11
N ARG A 48 15.93 -20.41 -0.06
CA ARG A 48 16.97 -21.45 -0.18
C ARG A 48 18.30 -21.03 0.44
N ASP A 49 18.73 -19.79 0.17
CA ASP A 49 19.99 -19.24 0.69
C ASP A 49 19.99 -19.19 2.23
N HIS A 50 18.80 -19.09 2.86
CA HIS A 50 18.65 -19.04 4.32
C HIS A 50 18.05 -20.32 4.92
N GLY A 51 17.89 -21.37 4.15
CA GLY A 51 17.37 -22.65 4.62
C GLY A 51 15.95 -22.57 5.20
N LEU A 52 15.09 -21.70 4.67
CA LEU A 52 13.71 -21.54 5.13
C LEU A 52 12.91 -22.83 4.92
N GLN A 53 12.17 -23.24 5.95
CA GLN A 53 11.33 -24.44 5.90
C GLN A 53 9.99 -24.18 6.60
N PRO A 54 8.90 -24.78 6.12
CA PRO A 54 7.63 -24.82 6.83
C PRO A 54 7.80 -25.46 8.20
N GLY A 55 7.05 -24.99 9.16
CA GLY A 55 7.13 -25.52 10.53
C GLY A 55 8.20 -24.90 11.43
N MET A 56 9.11 -24.07 10.88
CA MET A 56 10.05 -23.31 11.71
C MET A 56 9.32 -22.51 12.78
N THR A 57 9.85 -22.58 14.00
CA THR A 57 9.46 -21.67 15.09
C THR A 57 10.00 -20.28 14.83
N LEU A 58 9.45 -19.27 15.52
CA LEU A 58 9.97 -17.90 15.44
C LEU A 58 11.48 -17.84 15.78
N LYS A 59 11.92 -18.60 16.79
CA LYS A 59 13.34 -18.65 17.19
C LYS A 59 14.23 -19.21 16.09
N GLN A 60 13.78 -20.26 15.40
CA GLN A 60 14.52 -20.85 14.28
C GLN A 60 14.56 -19.90 13.09
N PHE A 61 13.44 -19.24 12.78
CA PHE A 61 13.39 -18.20 11.73
C PHE A 61 14.35 -17.04 12.02
N GLN A 62 14.36 -16.54 13.26
CA GLN A 62 15.27 -15.45 13.67
C GLN A 62 16.76 -15.88 13.62
N ALA A 63 17.06 -17.15 13.88
CA ALA A 63 18.43 -17.67 13.76
C ALA A 63 18.84 -17.84 12.29
N ALA A 64 17.91 -18.20 11.40
CA ALA A 64 18.18 -18.39 9.98
C ALA A 64 18.31 -17.06 9.21
N ILE A 65 17.54 -16.03 9.62
CA ILE A 65 17.54 -14.73 8.94
C ILE A 65 18.01 -13.65 9.93
N PRO A 66 19.26 -13.22 9.87
CA PRO A 66 19.74 -12.09 10.66
C PRO A 66 19.06 -10.80 10.23
N VAL A 67 18.96 -9.84 11.14
CA VAL A 67 18.49 -8.49 10.84
C VAL A 67 19.46 -7.85 9.84
N ARG A 68 18.91 -7.29 8.77
CA ARG A 68 19.65 -6.66 7.67
C ARG A 68 19.10 -5.30 7.33
N ASP A 69 19.97 -4.44 6.84
CA ASP A 69 19.56 -3.20 6.22
C ASP A 69 19.21 -3.39 4.72
N TYR A 70 18.87 -2.29 4.05
CA TYR A 70 18.51 -2.32 2.63
C TYR A 70 19.70 -2.72 1.74
N GLU A 71 20.90 -2.27 2.05
CA GLU A 71 22.09 -2.53 1.22
C GLU A 71 22.46 -4.01 1.27
N GLU A 72 22.28 -4.65 2.42
CA GLU A 72 22.50 -6.09 2.58
C GLU A 72 21.42 -6.93 1.86
N LEU A 73 20.18 -6.39 1.67
CA LEU A 73 19.11 -7.03 0.89
C LEU A 73 19.19 -6.73 -0.61
N LYS A 74 19.92 -5.69 -0.99
CA LYS A 74 20.01 -5.18 -2.35
C LYS A 74 20.39 -6.23 -3.42
N PRO A 75 21.30 -7.20 -3.16
CA PRO A 75 21.63 -8.23 -4.15
C PRO A 75 20.41 -9.04 -4.62
N TRP A 76 19.50 -9.42 -3.72
CA TRP A 76 18.27 -10.11 -4.10
C TRP A 76 17.25 -9.16 -4.75
N ILE A 77 17.15 -7.94 -4.24
CA ILE A 77 16.23 -6.93 -4.81
C ILE A 77 16.65 -6.63 -6.25
N GLN A 78 17.94 -6.48 -6.53
CA GLN A 78 18.46 -6.17 -7.86
C GLN A 78 18.13 -7.26 -8.88
N ARG A 79 18.30 -8.54 -8.51
CA ARG A 79 17.89 -9.68 -9.36
C ARG A 79 16.41 -9.60 -9.74
N ALA A 80 15.54 -9.29 -8.77
CA ALA A 80 14.12 -9.13 -9.03
C ALA A 80 13.81 -7.89 -9.90
N VAL A 81 14.54 -6.77 -9.75
CA VAL A 81 14.45 -5.57 -10.58
C VAL A 81 14.82 -5.86 -12.04
N GLU A 82 15.80 -6.73 -12.25
CA GLU A 82 16.27 -7.21 -13.56
C GLU A 82 15.30 -8.23 -14.19
N GLY A 83 14.26 -8.65 -13.47
CA GLY A 83 13.20 -9.52 -13.98
C GLY A 83 13.38 -11.01 -13.64
N GLU A 84 14.26 -11.34 -12.69
CA GLU A 84 14.35 -12.72 -12.20
C GLU A 84 13.16 -13.05 -11.29
N SER A 85 12.48 -14.17 -11.59
CA SER A 85 11.34 -14.64 -10.77
C SER A 85 11.80 -15.39 -9.52
N ASP A 86 10.91 -15.54 -8.57
CA ASP A 86 11.11 -16.37 -7.39
C ASP A 86 12.35 -16.00 -6.54
N VAL A 87 12.73 -14.71 -6.54
CA VAL A 87 13.90 -14.25 -5.76
C VAL A 87 13.54 -14.04 -4.31
N LEU A 88 12.66 -13.09 -3.99
CA LEU A 88 12.24 -12.76 -2.62
C LEU A 88 10.85 -13.30 -2.28
N TRP A 89 10.03 -13.50 -3.30
CA TRP A 89 8.67 -14.01 -3.23
C TRP A 89 8.38 -14.84 -4.47
N PRO A 90 7.45 -15.82 -4.43
CA PRO A 90 7.09 -16.59 -5.62
C PRO A 90 6.58 -15.70 -6.76
N GLY A 91 7.09 -15.93 -7.95
CA GLY A 91 6.80 -15.17 -9.16
C GLY A 91 7.53 -13.84 -9.25
N LEU A 92 7.13 -13.02 -10.19
CA LEU A 92 7.58 -11.64 -10.33
C LEU A 92 6.69 -10.70 -9.49
N PRO A 93 7.23 -9.61 -8.91
CA PRO A 93 6.40 -8.56 -8.34
C PRO A 93 5.61 -7.84 -9.45
N ASP A 94 4.38 -7.42 -9.16
CA ASP A 94 3.59 -6.59 -10.09
C ASP A 94 4.21 -5.21 -10.25
N TYR A 95 4.79 -4.68 -9.15
CA TYR A 95 5.36 -3.35 -9.11
C TYR A 95 6.61 -3.29 -8.22
N PHE A 96 7.45 -2.30 -8.51
CA PHE A 96 8.42 -1.80 -7.53
C PHE A 96 8.00 -0.42 -7.02
N CYS A 97 7.88 -0.30 -5.70
CA CYS A 97 7.71 0.99 -5.06
C CYS A 97 9.07 1.67 -4.93
N LYS A 98 9.22 2.85 -5.56
CA LYS A 98 10.41 3.69 -5.42
C LYS A 98 10.24 4.61 -4.22
N THR A 99 11.12 4.49 -3.22
CA THR A 99 11.13 5.40 -2.08
C THR A 99 12.09 6.56 -2.30
N SER A 100 11.84 7.69 -1.62
CA SER A 100 12.82 8.78 -1.54
C SER A 100 13.96 8.35 -0.61
N GLY A 101 15.02 7.80 -1.16
CA GLY A 101 16.23 7.51 -0.38
C GLY A 101 16.95 8.81 -0.03
N THR A 102 17.26 9.00 1.25
CA THR A 102 17.94 10.23 1.71
C THR A 102 19.45 10.16 1.63
N THR A 103 20.06 8.98 1.63
CA THR A 103 21.53 8.81 1.70
C THR A 103 22.14 7.86 0.67
N SER A 104 21.40 6.86 0.19
CA SER A 104 21.92 5.81 -0.69
C SER A 104 21.19 5.70 -2.05
N GLY A 105 20.49 6.77 -2.46
CA GLY A 105 19.70 6.75 -3.69
C GLY A 105 18.31 6.13 -3.53
N ALA A 106 17.66 5.87 -4.65
CA ALA A 106 16.32 5.31 -4.64
C ALA A 106 16.33 3.84 -4.22
N LYS A 107 15.47 3.50 -3.25
CA LYS A 107 15.27 2.12 -2.82
C LYS A 107 14.04 1.53 -3.51
N TYR A 108 14.15 0.28 -3.92
CA TYR A 108 13.10 -0.45 -4.62
C TYR A 108 12.47 -1.49 -3.67
N ILE A 109 11.19 -1.35 -3.41
CA ILE A 109 10.43 -2.28 -2.56
C ILE A 109 9.47 -3.06 -3.46
N PRO A 110 9.59 -4.38 -3.56
CA PRO A 110 8.70 -5.18 -4.40
C PRO A 110 7.28 -5.20 -3.84
N ILE A 111 6.31 -5.01 -4.70
CA ILE A 111 4.87 -5.15 -4.41
C ILE A 111 4.37 -6.34 -5.21
N THR A 112 4.00 -7.39 -4.50
CA THR A 112 3.54 -8.63 -5.10
C THR A 112 2.01 -8.70 -5.15
N PRO A 113 1.42 -9.59 -5.97
CA PRO A 113 -0.02 -9.86 -5.97
C PRO A 113 -0.56 -10.19 -4.56
N ASP A 114 0.24 -10.88 -3.74
CA ASP A 114 -0.14 -11.23 -2.37
C ASP A 114 -0.06 -10.06 -1.38
N SER A 115 0.81 -9.07 -1.63
CA SER A 115 0.98 -7.91 -0.75
C SER A 115 0.01 -6.75 -1.08
N MET A 116 -0.39 -6.61 -2.34
CA MET A 116 -1.27 -5.52 -2.79
C MET A 116 -2.59 -5.44 -2.00
N PRO A 117 -3.31 -6.55 -1.73
CA PRO A 117 -4.53 -6.51 -0.92
C PRO A 117 -4.33 -5.92 0.47
N ASN A 118 -3.13 -6.06 1.08
CA ASN A 118 -2.82 -5.49 2.39
C ASN A 118 -2.71 -3.96 2.32
N HIS A 119 -2.08 -3.42 1.28
CA HIS A 119 -1.96 -1.97 1.08
C HIS A 119 -3.33 -1.32 0.92
N ILE A 120 -4.16 -1.86 0.02
CA ILE A 120 -5.52 -1.36 -0.22
C ILE A 120 -6.41 -1.58 1.01
N GLY A 121 -6.33 -2.77 1.60
CA GLY A 121 -7.12 -3.16 2.77
C GLY A 121 -6.84 -2.30 3.98
N SER A 122 -5.61 -1.95 4.25
CA SER A 122 -5.22 -1.09 5.38
C SER A 122 -5.81 0.30 5.27
N ALA A 123 -5.71 0.94 4.10
CA ALA A 123 -6.30 2.25 3.85
C ALA A 123 -7.83 2.23 4.00
N ARG A 124 -8.49 1.24 3.40
CA ARG A 124 -9.94 1.04 3.53
C ARG A 124 -10.36 0.80 4.98
N ASN A 125 -9.62 -0.05 5.70
CA ASN A 125 -9.95 -0.39 7.09
C ASN A 125 -9.78 0.82 8.02
N ALA A 126 -8.82 1.72 7.77
CA ALA A 126 -8.68 2.97 8.51
C ALA A 126 -9.94 3.84 8.40
N LEU A 127 -10.48 4.01 7.18
CA LEU A 127 -11.73 4.75 6.95
C LEU A 127 -12.93 4.06 7.59
N LEU A 128 -13.04 2.74 7.49
CA LEU A 128 -14.12 1.98 8.11
C LEU A 128 -14.04 2.02 9.64
N GLN A 129 -12.84 1.99 10.21
CA GLN A 129 -12.62 2.13 11.65
C GLN A 129 -13.04 3.53 12.15
N TYR A 130 -12.76 4.59 11.37
CA TYR A 130 -13.26 5.93 11.66
C TYR A 130 -14.80 5.95 11.67
N ILE A 131 -15.45 5.40 10.64
CA ILE A 131 -16.92 5.34 10.58
C ILE A 131 -17.50 4.62 11.81
N TYR A 132 -16.88 3.51 12.22
CA TYR A 132 -17.31 2.73 13.36
C TYR A 132 -17.19 3.49 14.67
N ASN A 133 -16.03 4.11 14.91
CA ASN A 133 -15.72 4.81 16.17
C ASN A 133 -16.47 6.15 16.28
N ALA A 134 -16.42 6.96 15.22
CA ALA A 134 -17.07 8.28 15.19
C ALA A 134 -18.58 8.19 14.93
N LYS A 135 -19.10 7.00 14.56
CA LYS A 135 -20.50 6.79 14.12
C LYS A 135 -20.92 7.76 13.00
N ASN A 136 -19.95 8.25 12.25
CA ASN A 136 -20.10 9.26 11.20
C ASN A 136 -19.55 8.73 9.88
N ALA A 137 -20.43 8.58 8.89
CA ALA A 137 -20.11 8.18 7.53
C ALA A 137 -20.34 9.29 6.50
N ARG A 138 -20.57 10.55 6.95
CA ARG A 138 -21.00 11.63 6.06
C ARG A 138 -19.95 12.02 5.02
N PHE A 139 -18.67 11.70 5.25
CA PHE A 139 -17.62 12.01 4.29
C PHE A 139 -17.78 11.23 2.97
N VAL A 140 -18.41 10.05 2.98
CA VAL A 140 -18.63 9.27 1.74
C VAL A 140 -19.69 9.88 0.82
N ASP A 141 -20.46 10.89 1.32
CA ASP A 141 -21.50 11.58 0.56
C ASP A 141 -20.95 12.75 -0.28
N GLY A 142 -19.71 13.21 0.00
CA GLY A 142 -19.04 14.31 -0.71
C GLY A 142 -17.77 13.88 -1.43
N LYS A 143 -16.93 14.84 -1.78
CA LYS A 143 -15.66 14.62 -2.43
C LYS A 143 -14.55 14.38 -1.40
N MET A 144 -13.55 13.62 -1.80
CA MET A 144 -12.39 13.27 -0.98
C MET A 144 -11.12 13.64 -1.74
N ILE A 145 -10.28 14.49 -1.13
CA ILE A 145 -8.97 14.83 -1.69
C ILE A 145 -7.92 13.86 -1.15
N PHE A 146 -7.13 13.30 -2.07
CA PHE A 146 -5.94 12.51 -1.76
C PHE A 146 -4.72 13.17 -2.41
N LEU A 147 -4.01 14.00 -1.63
CA LEU A 147 -2.76 14.61 -2.06
C LEU A 147 -1.65 13.56 -2.00
N GLN A 148 -1.24 13.09 -3.16
CA GLN A 148 -0.31 11.98 -3.30
C GLN A 148 0.75 12.28 -4.37
N GLY A 149 1.81 11.46 -4.41
CA GLY A 149 2.78 11.52 -5.49
C GLY A 149 2.13 11.23 -6.85
N SER A 150 2.81 11.63 -7.92
CA SER A 150 2.34 11.38 -9.28
C SER A 150 1.98 9.89 -9.47
N PRO A 151 0.82 9.55 -10.05
CA PRO A 151 0.44 8.19 -10.38
C PRO A 151 1.10 7.65 -11.65
N LYS A 152 1.95 8.44 -12.32
CA LYS A 152 2.73 7.99 -13.48
C LYS A 152 3.60 6.80 -13.09
N LEU A 153 3.58 5.76 -13.90
CA LEU A 153 4.42 4.58 -13.75
C LEU A 153 5.51 4.59 -14.82
N SER A 154 6.68 4.13 -14.44
CA SER A 154 7.80 3.79 -15.32
C SER A 154 8.03 2.27 -15.30
N LYS A 155 9.09 1.80 -15.95
CA LYS A 155 9.47 0.39 -15.92
C LYS A 155 10.89 0.25 -15.41
N THR A 156 11.17 -0.88 -14.77
CA THR A 156 12.52 -1.33 -14.43
C THR A 156 13.21 -1.88 -15.68
N GLU A 157 14.50 -2.23 -15.57
CA GLU A 157 15.26 -2.93 -16.62
C GLU A 157 14.60 -4.27 -16.99
N GLY A 158 14.06 -5.00 -16.00
CA GLY A 158 13.29 -6.23 -16.20
C GLY A 158 11.86 -6.02 -16.71
N GLY A 159 11.46 -4.78 -17.07
CA GLY A 159 10.15 -4.47 -17.62
C GLY A 159 9.01 -4.37 -16.60
N ILE A 160 9.29 -4.50 -15.31
CA ILE A 160 8.30 -4.47 -14.22
C ILE A 160 7.90 -3.01 -13.95
N LEU A 161 6.61 -2.77 -13.72
CA LEU A 161 6.09 -1.42 -13.44
C LEU A 161 6.67 -0.85 -12.14
N MET A 162 6.94 0.45 -12.14
CA MET A 162 7.58 1.12 -11.02
C MET A 162 6.98 2.50 -10.79
N GLY A 163 6.79 2.87 -9.52
CA GLY A 163 6.27 4.18 -9.13
C GLY A 163 6.31 4.43 -7.63
N ARG A 164 5.71 5.52 -7.17
CA ARG A 164 5.49 5.75 -5.74
C ARG A 164 4.32 4.88 -5.26
N LEU A 165 4.37 4.38 -4.01
CA LEU A 165 3.32 3.50 -3.48
C LEU A 165 1.92 4.11 -3.60
N SER A 166 1.76 5.39 -3.26
CA SER A 166 0.47 6.07 -3.36
C SER A 166 -0.04 6.17 -4.80
N GLY A 167 0.88 6.35 -5.77
CA GLY A 167 0.55 6.32 -7.19
C GLY A 167 0.15 4.92 -7.67
N ILE A 168 0.90 3.89 -7.27
CA ILE A 168 0.56 2.48 -7.59
C ILE A 168 -0.82 2.13 -7.04
N VAL A 169 -1.10 2.41 -5.76
CA VAL A 169 -2.39 2.13 -5.13
C VAL A 169 -3.54 2.87 -5.83
N ALA A 170 -3.28 4.06 -6.39
CA ALA A 170 -4.31 4.81 -7.11
C ALA A 170 -4.89 4.05 -8.32
N HIS A 171 -4.08 3.22 -8.99
CA HIS A 171 -4.52 2.38 -10.10
C HIS A 171 -5.43 1.20 -9.67
N HIS A 172 -5.47 0.88 -8.37
CA HIS A 172 -6.26 -0.21 -7.81
C HIS A 172 -7.53 0.25 -7.09
N VAL A 173 -7.85 1.54 -7.15
CA VAL A 173 -9.09 2.05 -6.55
C VAL A 173 -10.27 1.70 -7.46
N PRO A 174 -11.31 1.02 -6.95
CA PRO A 174 -12.49 0.68 -7.73
C PRO A 174 -13.18 1.90 -8.34
N ASP A 175 -13.70 1.79 -9.57
CA ASP A 175 -14.31 2.88 -10.34
C ASP A 175 -15.43 3.61 -9.58
N TYR A 176 -16.25 2.87 -8.83
CA TYR A 176 -17.33 3.47 -8.04
C TYR A 176 -16.83 4.40 -6.91
N LEU A 177 -15.58 4.28 -6.50
CA LEU A 177 -14.92 5.19 -5.56
C LEU A 177 -14.17 6.32 -6.28
N GLN A 178 -13.77 6.11 -7.54
CA GLN A 178 -13.07 7.12 -8.34
C GLN A 178 -13.93 8.40 -8.51
N ALA A 179 -15.24 8.24 -8.71
CA ALA A 179 -16.16 9.37 -8.92
C ALA A 179 -16.17 10.39 -7.77
N ASN A 180 -15.77 10.00 -6.57
CA ASN A 180 -15.73 10.88 -5.39
C ASN A 180 -14.30 11.30 -5.02
N ARG A 181 -13.27 10.87 -5.77
CA ARG A 181 -11.87 11.21 -5.53
C ARG A 181 -11.46 12.44 -6.30
N LEU A 182 -10.63 13.24 -5.65
CA LEU A 182 -9.92 14.38 -6.22
C LEU A 182 -8.44 14.31 -5.74
N PRO A 183 -7.54 14.95 -6.43
CA PRO A 183 -7.69 15.51 -7.77
C PRO A 183 -7.78 14.42 -8.85
N SER A 184 -8.06 14.83 -10.10
CA SER A 184 -8.04 13.96 -11.27
C SER A 184 -6.67 13.33 -11.50
N PHE A 185 -6.61 12.32 -12.37
CA PHE A 185 -5.34 11.73 -12.80
C PHE A 185 -4.45 12.77 -13.47
N GLU A 186 -5.02 13.61 -14.32
CA GLU A 186 -4.36 14.65 -15.08
C GLU A 186 -3.73 15.69 -14.14
N ALA A 187 -4.50 16.23 -13.19
CA ALA A 187 -4.00 17.19 -12.21
C ALA A 187 -2.90 16.57 -11.33
N ASN A 188 -3.03 15.29 -10.95
CA ASN A 188 -2.00 14.58 -10.19
C ASN A 188 -0.70 14.36 -10.99
N CYS A 189 -0.77 14.34 -12.32
CA CYS A 189 0.38 14.17 -13.21
C CYS A 189 1.01 15.49 -13.66
N THR A 190 0.43 16.63 -13.29
CA THR A 190 0.93 17.96 -13.67
C THR A 190 2.30 18.24 -13.05
N GLU A 191 3.19 18.83 -13.81
CA GLU A 191 4.53 19.30 -13.41
C GLU A 191 4.76 20.70 -14.01
N PRO A 192 5.48 21.62 -13.35
CA PRO A 192 6.11 21.46 -12.02
C PRO A 192 5.11 21.55 -10.87
N TRP A 193 5.62 21.49 -9.63
CA TRP A 193 4.81 21.45 -8.41
C TRP A 193 3.79 22.59 -8.29
N GLU A 194 4.18 23.81 -8.58
CA GLU A 194 3.32 24.99 -8.52
C GLU A 194 2.12 24.87 -9.49
N ALA A 195 2.37 24.40 -10.71
CA ALA A 195 1.32 24.16 -11.70
C ALA A 195 0.36 23.04 -11.22
N LYS A 196 0.91 22.00 -10.57
CA LYS A 196 0.11 20.93 -9.96
C LYS A 196 -0.79 21.47 -8.85
N VAL A 197 -0.26 22.30 -7.95
CA VAL A 197 -1.04 22.91 -6.85
C VAL A 197 -2.18 23.73 -7.44
N ASN A 198 -1.90 24.59 -8.44
CA ASN A 198 -2.93 25.40 -9.09
C ASN A 198 -4.02 24.52 -9.74
N ALA A 199 -3.65 23.46 -10.44
CA ALA A 199 -4.59 22.55 -11.06
C ALA A 199 -5.49 21.86 -9.99
N ILE A 200 -4.92 21.46 -8.87
CA ILE A 200 -5.66 20.86 -7.76
C ILE A 200 -6.64 21.87 -7.14
N VAL A 201 -6.20 23.11 -6.90
CA VAL A 201 -7.03 24.17 -6.36
C VAL A 201 -8.22 24.45 -7.29
N GLU A 202 -7.96 24.59 -8.59
CA GLU A 202 -9.04 24.82 -9.59
C GLU A 202 -10.07 23.69 -9.63
N GLU A 203 -9.64 22.44 -9.51
CA GLU A 203 -10.57 21.30 -9.47
C GLU A 203 -11.37 21.22 -8.16
N THR A 204 -10.88 21.77 -7.06
CA THR A 204 -11.38 21.46 -5.72
C THR A 204 -12.07 22.61 -5.02
N LYS A 205 -11.79 23.87 -5.39
CA LYS A 205 -12.27 25.07 -4.67
C LYS A 205 -13.79 25.16 -4.51
N ASP A 206 -14.56 24.64 -5.49
CA ASP A 206 -16.03 24.71 -5.50
C ASP A 206 -16.69 23.36 -5.16
N GLN A 207 -15.92 22.39 -4.65
CA GLN A 207 -16.41 21.05 -4.36
C GLN A 207 -16.83 20.89 -2.90
N ASP A 208 -17.85 20.06 -2.65
CA ASP A 208 -18.24 19.62 -1.28
C ASP A 208 -17.18 18.65 -0.71
N LEU A 209 -16.07 19.21 -0.25
CA LEU A 209 -14.95 18.46 0.31
C LEU A 209 -15.25 18.00 1.73
N ARG A 210 -15.14 16.70 1.97
CA ARG A 210 -15.46 16.10 3.27
C ARG A 210 -14.35 15.26 3.87
N LEU A 211 -13.30 14.95 3.09
CA LEU A 211 -12.13 14.27 3.56
C LEU A 211 -10.91 14.80 2.82
N ILE A 212 -9.85 15.09 3.57
CA ILE A 212 -8.53 15.42 3.03
C ILE A 212 -7.53 14.42 3.59
N SER A 213 -6.76 13.81 2.71
CA SER A 213 -5.66 12.91 3.05
C SER A 213 -4.42 13.33 2.27
N GLY A 214 -3.33 13.56 2.98
CA GLY A 214 -2.07 13.99 2.36
C GLY A 214 -0.99 14.23 3.39
N ILE A 215 0.21 14.55 2.90
CA ILE A 215 1.32 14.99 3.73
C ILE A 215 1.00 16.41 4.22
N PRO A 216 1.12 16.72 5.54
CA PRO A 216 0.71 18.01 6.08
C PRO A 216 1.30 19.21 5.33
N SER A 217 2.57 19.18 4.96
CA SER A 217 3.22 20.25 4.19
C SER A 217 2.64 20.45 2.78
N TRP A 218 2.00 19.42 2.21
CA TRP A 218 1.33 19.53 0.91
C TRP A 218 -0.09 20.07 1.03
N VAL A 219 -0.69 19.91 2.21
CA VAL A 219 -2.04 20.45 2.49
C VAL A 219 -1.99 21.95 2.80
N GLN A 220 -0.84 22.44 3.29
CA GLN A 220 -0.65 23.85 3.67
C GLN A 220 -0.33 24.78 2.50
N ASN A 221 0.09 24.24 1.35
CA ASN A 221 0.34 25.02 0.13
C ASN A 221 -0.95 25.18 -0.68
#